data_ae46613dc1b61cc561c6fbd25334f5cd
#
_entry.id   ae46613dc1b61cc561c6fbd25334f5cd
#
_cell.length_a   1.000
_cell.length_b   1.000
_cell.length_c   1.000
_cell.angle_alpha   90.00
_cell.angle_beta   90.00
_cell.angle_gamma   90.00
#
_symmetry.space_group_name_H-M   'P 1'
#
loop_
_entity.id
_entity.type
_entity.pdbx_description
1 polymer ?
#
loop_
_entity_poly.entity_id
_entity_poly.type
_entity_poly.pdbx_seq_one_letter_code
_entity_poly.pdbx_strand_id
1 'polypeptide(L)'
;MNRRRILAAVVSVTLLILGALFLPSLHKTPPPPAIAPPAGPIPAPTASTNTPPAATPAVASATEEAPALPAAPLSTEAAPLPIPQATNGLQDVDPHKAFGSKNAPVVMEEFSDYQCPACKTLYTTTNRLLMDNYVSTGKVYLIHRDFPLAMHAYSRIAARYARAAADLGKIEPVEQALFQNQEKWEQSGDVDGTVAAVLSASEMNKVRTQVKGGTLDTLIDKDFALGQMYRVNQTPTTVFHCKGQTYPYAGVMTYDTMKQFLEQLLSQK
;
A
#
# COMPACT_ATOMS: atom_id res chain seq x y z
N MET A 1 -46.08 -48.54 23.89
CA MET A 1 -45.46 -47.23 24.23
C MET A 1 -45.24 -46.44 22.98
N ASN A 2 -45.87 -45.27 22.83
CA ASN A 2 -46.12 -44.59 21.56
C ASN A 2 -44.84 -43.77 21.15
N ARG A 3 -44.32 -44.04 19.95
CA ARG A 3 -43.09 -43.37 19.41
C ARG A 3 -43.11 -41.85 19.52
N ARG A 4 -44.27 -41.21 19.53
CA ARG A 4 -44.45 -39.75 19.71
C ARG A 4 -44.10 -39.27 21.12
N ARG A 5 -44.20 -40.09 22.17
CA ARG A 5 -43.88 -39.71 23.54
C ARG A 5 -42.37 -39.77 23.82
N ILE A 6 -41.63 -40.64 23.08
CA ILE A 6 -40.19 -40.77 23.22
C ILE A 6 -39.50 -39.57 22.54
N LEU A 7 -40.03 -39.09 21.38
CA LEU A 7 -39.47 -37.90 20.71
C LEU A 7 -39.62 -36.60 21.55
N ALA A 8 -40.76 -36.45 22.24
CA ALA A 8 -40.99 -35.26 23.07
C ALA A 8 -40.07 -35.21 24.29
N ALA A 9 -39.71 -36.35 24.87
CA ALA A 9 -38.80 -36.41 26.04
C ALA A 9 -37.34 -36.11 25.63
N VAL A 10 -36.89 -36.52 24.46
CA VAL A 10 -35.51 -36.26 23.96
C VAL A 10 -35.33 -34.81 23.63
N VAL A 11 -36.30 -34.15 22.98
CA VAL A 11 -36.22 -32.73 22.63
C VAL A 11 -36.20 -31.81 23.88
N SER A 12 -36.97 -32.15 24.96
CA SER A 12 -37.00 -31.38 26.18
C SER A 12 -35.69 -31.46 26.97
N VAL A 13 -35.01 -32.61 26.96
CA VAL A 13 -33.72 -32.77 27.68
C VAL A 13 -32.59 -32.05 26.93
N THR A 14 -32.63 -32.06 25.58
CA THR A 14 -31.58 -31.35 24.76
C THR A 14 -31.68 -29.82 24.92
N LEU A 15 -32.89 -29.25 25.04
CA LEU A 15 -33.09 -27.83 25.27
C LEU A 15 -32.64 -27.34 26.67
N LEU A 16 -32.74 -28.20 27.68
CA LEU A 16 -32.27 -27.88 29.04
C LEU A 16 -30.75 -27.90 29.17
N ILE A 17 -30.03 -28.71 28.41
CA ILE A 17 -28.57 -28.78 28.40
C ILE A 17 -27.94 -27.62 27.61
N LEU A 18 -28.57 -27.14 26.56
CA LEU A 18 -28.07 -25.97 25.81
C LEU A 18 -28.31 -24.63 26.52
N GLY A 19 -29.31 -24.55 27.42
CA GLY A 19 -29.60 -23.33 28.18
C GLY A 19 -28.62 -23.04 29.32
N ALA A 20 -27.85 -24.03 29.77
CA ALA A 20 -26.91 -23.88 30.89
C ALA A 20 -25.50 -23.41 30.50
N LEU A 21 -25.19 -23.34 29.19
CA LEU A 21 -23.85 -22.95 28.69
C LEU A 21 -23.74 -21.50 28.20
N PHE A 22 -24.80 -20.70 28.31
CA PHE A 22 -24.80 -19.28 27.93
C PHE A 22 -25.07 -18.37 29.16
N LEU A 23 -24.24 -18.45 30.18
CA LEU A 23 -24.10 -17.37 31.15
C LEU A 23 -23.00 -16.43 30.66
N PRO A 24 -23.29 -15.15 30.29
CA PRO A 24 -22.24 -14.22 29.99
C PRO A 24 -21.40 -13.97 31.26
N SER A 25 -20.15 -14.41 31.26
CA SER A 25 -19.16 -13.98 32.25
C SER A 25 -19.03 -12.46 32.17
N LEU A 26 -19.55 -11.78 33.18
CA LEU A 26 -19.28 -10.36 33.43
C LEU A 26 -17.80 -10.21 33.76
N HIS A 27 -16.97 -10.11 32.71
CA HIS A 27 -15.59 -9.68 32.85
C HIS A 27 -15.63 -8.19 33.19
N LYS A 28 -15.33 -7.90 34.45
CA LYS A 28 -15.10 -6.55 34.97
C LYS A 28 -13.88 -5.99 34.21
N THR A 29 -14.11 -5.12 33.24
CA THR A 29 -13.05 -4.39 32.56
C THR A 29 -12.25 -3.59 33.59
N PRO A 30 -10.91 -3.70 33.60
CA PRO A 30 -10.10 -2.83 34.43
C PRO A 30 -10.27 -1.37 34.02
N PRO A 31 -10.22 -0.41 34.97
CA PRO A 31 -10.31 1.00 34.63
C PRO A 31 -9.13 1.40 33.72
N PRO A 32 -9.33 2.38 32.80
CA PRO A 32 -8.26 2.89 31.97
C PRO A 32 -7.13 3.48 32.84
N PRO A 33 -5.86 3.38 32.41
CA PRO A 33 -4.75 3.98 33.12
C PRO A 33 -4.94 5.49 33.23
N ALA A 34 -4.68 6.05 34.42
CA ALA A 34 -4.74 7.47 34.68
C ALA A 34 -3.78 8.23 33.76
N ILE A 35 -4.33 9.22 33.04
CA ILE A 35 -3.54 10.14 32.20
C ILE A 35 -2.62 10.93 33.14
N ALA A 36 -1.30 10.77 33.00
CA ALA A 36 -0.32 11.60 33.70
C ALA A 36 -0.46 13.07 33.24
N PRO A 37 -0.31 14.05 34.16
CA PRO A 37 -0.35 15.45 33.77
C PRO A 37 0.78 15.79 32.79
N PRO A 38 0.58 16.76 31.87
CA PRO A 38 1.59 17.13 30.90
C PRO A 38 2.84 17.65 31.61
N ALA A 39 4.01 17.15 31.18
CA ALA A 39 5.31 17.64 31.60
C ALA A 39 5.42 19.12 31.29
N GLY A 40 5.92 19.89 32.28
CA GLY A 40 6.14 21.32 32.16
C GLY A 40 7.12 21.69 31.04
N PRO A 41 7.22 22.97 30.67
CA PRO A 41 7.97 23.43 29.52
C PRO A 41 9.46 23.08 29.63
N ILE A 42 9.99 22.49 28.56
CA ILE A 42 11.41 22.18 28.40
C ILE A 42 12.17 23.51 28.29
N PRO A 43 13.24 23.75 29.07
CA PRO A 43 14.07 24.96 28.94
C PRO A 43 14.77 24.95 27.57
N ALA A 44 14.76 26.11 26.90
CA ALA A 44 15.43 26.34 25.63
C ALA A 44 16.95 26.09 25.75
N PRO A 45 17.60 25.54 24.72
CA PRO A 45 19.07 25.42 24.74
C PRO A 45 19.72 26.80 24.67
N THR A 46 20.60 27.07 25.63
CA THR A 46 21.46 28.23 25.67
C THR A 46 22.41 28.21 24.46
N ALA A 47 22.33 29.26 23.68
CA ALA A 47 23.26 29.51 22.56
C ALA A 47 24.69 29.64 23.07
N SER A 48 25.56 28.73 22.67
CA SER A 48 27.01 28.84 22.87
C SER A 48 27.58 29.73 21.75
N THR A 49 27.98 30.95 22.11
CA THR A 49 28.68 31.87 21.23
C THR A 49 30.13 31.41 21.06
N ASN A 50 30.43 30.74 19.94
CA ASN A 50 31.82 30.64 19.48
C ASN A 50 32.05 31.59 18.33
N THR A 51 32.72 32.68 18.63
CA THR A 51 33.28 33.68 17.70
C THR A 51 34.57 33.14 17.11
N PRO A 52 34.70 33.01 15.77
CA PRO A 52 36.01 32.80 15.16
C PRO A 52 36.73 34.17 14.94
N PRO A 53 38.05 34.21 15.03
CA PRO A 53 38.80 35.47 14.91
C PRO A 53 38.88 35.98 13.46
N ALA A 54 38.86 37.28 13.35
CA ALA A 54 39.03 38.07 12.14
C ALA A 54 40.42 37.89 11.52
N ALA A 55 40.46 37.69 10.21
CA ALA A 55 41.61 38.00 9.37
C ALA A 55 41.13 38.56 8.04
N THR A 56 41.30 39.86 7.87
CA THR A 56 41.41 40.52 6.56
C THR A 56 42.89 40.53 6.17
N PRO A 57 43.29 40.44 4.87
CA PRO A 57 43.35 41.64 4.04
C PRO A 57 42.92 41.43 2.56
N ALA A 58 42.25 42.38 2.07
CA ALA A 58 42.40 43.29 0.91
C ALA A 58 42.98 42.77 -0.44
N VAL A 59 42.21 43.16 -1.46
CA VAL A 59 42.53 43.60 -2.84
C VAL A 59 42.72 42.53 -3.93
N ALA A 60 41.76 42.45 -4.88
CA ALA A 60 41.93 42.99 -6.23
C ALA A 60 40.67 42.73 -7.06
N SER A 61 40.07 43.80 -7.55
CA SER A 61 39.10 43.79 -8.65
C SER A 61 39.77 43.24 -9.89
N ALA A 62 39.20 42.18 -10.45
CA ALA A 62 39.33 41.84 -11.86
C ALA A 62 37.94 41.52 -12.36
N THR A 63 37.37 42.45 -13.07
CA THR A 63 36.20 42.30 -13.94
C THR A 63 36.60 41.41 -15.09
N GLU A 64 36.25 40.15 -15.07
CA GLU A 64 36.36 39.26 -16.23
C GLU A 64 34.96 38.90 -16.67
N GLU A 65 34.58 39.52 -17.77
CA GLU A 65 33.35 39.33 -18.52
C GLU A 65 33.34 37.90 -19.08
N ALA A 66 32.51 37.02 -18.50
CA ALA A 66 32.32 35.70 -19.04
C ALA A 66 31.56 35.79 -20.37
N PRO A 67 32.03 35.14 -21.43
CA PRO A 67 31.34 35.14 -22.71
C PRO A 67 29.99 34.42 -22.59
N ALA A 68 28.91 35.09 -23.03
CA ALA A 68 27.55 34.54 -23.14
C ALA A 68 27.59 33.31 -24.03
N LEU A 69 27.27 32.15 -23.43
CA LEU A 69 26.99 30.94 -24.21
C LEU A 69 25.73 31.19 -25.04
N PRO A 70 25.72 30.81 -26.33
CA PRO A 70 24.53 30.93 -27.18
C PRO A 70 23.42 30.04 -26.60
N ALA A 71 22.23 30.61 -26.41
CA ALA A 71 21.03 29.92 -26.03
C ALA A 71 20.77 28.81 -27.08
N ALA A 72 20.94 27.55 -26.66
CA ALA A 72 20.48 26.41 -27.46
C ALA A 72 18.97 26.53 -27.69
N PRO A 73 18.46 26.29 -28.91
CA PRO A 73 17.03 26.33 -29.16
C PRO A 73 16.36 25.28 -28.27
N LEU A 74 15.31 25.69 -27.55
CA LEU A 74 14.41 24.83 -26.80
C LEU A 74 13.99 23.69 -27.74
N SER A 75 14.50 22.49 -27.46
CA SER A 75 14.15 21.29 -28.21
C SER A 75 12.64 21.16 -28.21
N THR A 76 12.11 21.14 -29.41
CA THR A 76 10.74 20.82 -29.76
C THR A 76 10.26 19.67 -28.84
N GLU A 77 9.24 19.96 -28.08
CA GLU A 77 8.47 19.02 -27.26
C GLU A 77 8.28 17.72 -28.04
N ALA A 78 9.00 16.68 -27.64
CA ALA A 78 8.82 15.35 -28.20
C ALA A 78 7.37 14.96 -27.95
N ALA A 79 6.60 14.75 -29.02
CA ALA A 79 5.24 14.28 -28.94
C ALA A 79 5.18 13.08 -27.97
N PRO A 80 4.22 13.03 -27.03
CA PRO A 80 4.10 11.90 -26.12
C PRO A 80 3.95 10.63 -26.94
N LEU A 81 4.87 9.68 -26.75
CA LEU A 81 4.75 8.38 -27.40
C LEU A 81 3.46 7.72 -26.92
N PRO A 82 2.72 7.01 -27.77
CA PRO A 82 1.47 6.39 -27.38
C PRO A 82 1.71 5.43 -26.21
N ILE A 83 1.05 5.69 -25.09
CA ILE A 83 0.97 4.76 -23.96
C ILE A 83 0.09 3.59 -24.43
N PRO A 84 0.46 2.32 -24.18
CA PRO A 84 -0.37 1.18 -24.55
C PRO A 84 -1.79 1.38 -24.05
N GLN A 85 -2.77 1.22 -24.94
CA GLN A 85 -4.18 1.35 -24.57
C GLN A 85 -4.57 0.22 -23.60
N ALA A 86 -5.44 0.54 -22.65
CA ALA A 86 -5.82 -0.27 -21.48
C ALA A 86 -6.23 -1.74 -21.74
N THR A 87 -6.47 -2.14 -22.97
CA THR A 87 -6.96 -3.50 -23.30
C THR A 87 -5.95 -4.61 -23.00
N ASN A 88 -4.64 -4.31 -23.02
CA ASN A 88 -3.60 -5.33 -22.80
C ASN A 88 -3.23 -5.52 -21.32
N GLY A 89 -3.36 -4.49 -20.48
CA GLY A 89 -3.05 -4.57 -19.04
C GLY A 89 -4.09 -5.36 -18.24
N LEU A 90 -5.35 -5.32 -18.66
CA LEU A 90 -6.45 -6.01 -17.97
C LEU A 90 -6.50 -7.51 -18.22
N GLN A 91 -5.74 -8.05 -19.19
CA GLN A 91 -5.73 -9.49 -19.49
C GLN A 91 -4.88 -10.30 -18.51
N ASP A 92 -3.88 -9.66 -17.86
CA ASP A 92 -2.94 -10.31 -16.93
C ASP A 92 -3.19 -9.86 -15.46
N VAL A 93 -4.45 -9.62 -15.10
CA VAL A 93 -4.80 -9.24 -13.71
C VAL A 93 -4.81 -10.48 -12.83
N ASP A 94 -3.97 -10.45 -11.79
CA ASP A 94 -4.06 -11.39 -10.69
C ASP A 94 -5.34 -11.10 -9.87
N PRO A 95 -6.35 -11.98 -9.90
CA PRO A 95 -7.61 -11.73 -9.21
C PRO A 95 -7.46 -11.66 -7.69
N HIS A 96 -6.37 -12.21 -7.12
CA HIS A 96 -6.09 -12.19 -5.70
C HIS A 96 -5.47 -10.86 -5.23
N LYS A 97 -5.02 -10.04 -6.18
CA LYS A 97 -4.48 -8.68 -5.94
C LYS A 97 -5.34 -7.57 -6.55
N ALA A 98 -6.60 -7.89 -6.83
CA ALA A 98 -7.56 -6.96 -7.41
C ALA A 98 -8.83 -6.87 -6.57
N PHE A 99 -9.33 -5.65 -6.38
CA PHE A 99 -10.40 -5.32 -5.46
C PHE A 99 -11.54 -4.59 -6.19
N GLY A 100 -12.77 -4.90 -5.83
CA GLY A 100 -13.97 -4.29 -6.41
C GLY A 100 -14.51 -5.05 -7.62
N SER A 101 -15.28 -4.35 -8.44
CA SER A 101 -15.97 -4.93 -9.59
C SER A 101 -15.13 -4.81 -10.87
N LYS A 102 -14.94 -5.91 -11.59
CA LYS A 102 -14.32 -5.91 -12.94
C LYS A 102 -15.10 -5.06 -13.95
N ASN A 103 -16.38 -4.76 -13.67
CA ASN A 103 -17.24 -3.93 -14.50
C ASN A 103 -17.27 -2.47 -14.05
N ALA A 104 -16.38 -2.06 -13.13
CA ALA A 104 -16.28 -0.68 -12.70
C ALA A 104 -15.91 0.24 -13.86
N PRO A 105 -16.49 1.45 -13.93
CA PRO A 105 -16.21 2.41 -15.00
C PRO A 105 -14.78 2.92 -15.01
N VAL A 106 -14.09 2.88 -13.86
CA VAL A 106 -12.69 3.25 -13.74
C VAL A 106 -11.89 2.04 -13.28
N VAL A 107 -10.80 1.72 -14.01
CA VAL A 107 -9.79 0.78 -13.54
C VAL A 107 -8.58 1.57 -13.06
N MET A 108 -8.04 1.17 -11.93
CA MET A 108 -6.89 1.81 -11.30
C MET A 108 -5.82 0.75 -11.03
N GLU A 109 -4.67 0.87 -11.68
CA GLU A 109 -3.49 0.04 -11.44
C GLU A 109 -2.50 0.82 -10.57
N GLU A 110 -2.19 0.31 -9.38
CA GLU A 110 -1.26 0.92 -8.44
C GLU A 110 0.05 0.12 -8.43
N PHE A 111 1.10 0.71 -9.03
CA PHE A 111 2.46 0.18 -9.01
C PHE A 111 3.13 0.59 -7.69
N SER A 112 3.36 -0.39 -6.84
CA SER A 112 3.77 -0.18 -5.46
C SER A 112 4.97 -1.05 -5.09
N ASP A 113 5.71 -0.56 -4.09
CA ASP A 113 6.85 -1.22 -3.48
C ASP A 113 6.67 -1.22 -1.96
N TYR A 114 6.66 -2.39 -1.35
CA TYR A 114 6.42 -2.53 0.10
C TYR A 114 7.48 -1.87 0.97
N GLN A 115 8.69 -1.63 0.44
CA GLN A 115 9.77 -0.94 1.16
C GLN A 115 9.80 0.57 0.88
N CYS A 116 8.98 1.08 -0.04
CA CYS A 116 8.94 2.51 -0.36
C CYS A 116 8.13 3.31 0.68
N PRO A 117 8.70 4.34 1.35
CA PRO A 117 7.97 5.14 2.34
C PRO A 117 6.78 5.90 1.74
N ALA A 118 6.88 6.34 0.49
CA ALA A 118 5.79 7.01 -0.22
C ALA A 118 4.61 6.06 -0.48
N CYS A 119 4.89 4.75 -0.77
CA CYS A 119 3.85 3.73 -0.90
C CYS A 119 3.14 3.47 0.43
N LYS A 120 3.90 3.39 1.54
CA LYS A 120 3.31 3.34 2.89
C LYS A 120 2.38 4.51 3.13
N THR A 121 2.79 5.74 2.76
CA THR A 121 1.97 6.94 2.92
C THR A 121 0.66 6.82 2.11
N LEU A 122 0.73 6.47 0.82
CA LEU A 122 -0.46 6.30 -0.03
C LEU A 122 -1.40 5.25 0.57
N TYR A 123 -0.88 4.07 0.94
CA TYR A 123 -1.65 2.97 1.52
C TYR A 123 -2.38 3.38 2.80
N THR A 124 -1.68 4.05 3.73
CA THR A 124 -2.22 4.36 5.06
C THR A 124 -3.15 5.57 5.08
N THR A 125 -3.00 6.53 4.16
CA THR A 125 -3.77 7.78 4.18
C THR A 125 -4.87 7.83 3.12
N THR A 126 -4.65 7.26 1.95
CA THR A 126 -5.55 7.40 0.79
C THR A 126 -6.31 6.11 0.48
N ASN A 127 -5.60 4.96 0.41
CA ASN A 127 -6.20 3.72 -0.10
C ASN A 127 -7.37 3.22 0.76
N ARG A 128 -7.33 3.41 2.08
CA ARG A 128 -8.44 3.03 2.94
C ARG A 128 -9.74 3.74 2.55
N LEU A 129 -9.68 5.06 2.39
CA LEU A 129 -10.84 5.86 1.99
C LEU A 129 -11.27 5.57 0.54
N LEU A 130 -10.30 5.25 -0.33
CA LEU A 130 -10.56 4.80 -1.70
C LEU A 130 -11.34 3.48 -1.69
N MET A 131 -10.91 2.50 -0.88
CA MET A 131 -11.59 1.22 -0.72
C MET A 131 -13.04 1.41 -0.27
N ASP A 132 -13.26 2.22 0.77
CA ASP A 132 -14.58 2.43 1.37
C ASP A 132 -15.55 3.18 0.42
N ASN A 133 -15.07 4.17 -0.33
CA ASN A 133 -15.96 5.09 -1.06
C ASN A 133 -16.08 4.80 -2.57
N TYR A 134 -15.11 4.11 -3.16
CA TYR A 134 -15.06 3.90 -4.61
C TYR A 134 -14.99 2.42 -5.00
N VAL A 135 -14.14 1.64 -4.33
CA VAL A 135 -13.96 0.23 -4.67
C VAL A 135 -15.17 -0.60 -4.21
N SER A 136 -15.57 -0.47 -2.94
CA SER A 136 -16.73 -1.17 -2.37
C SER A 136 -18.05 -0.81 -3.04
N THR A 137 -18.11 0.41 -3.60
CA THR A 137 -19.31 0.93 -4.31
C THR A 137 -19.33 0.57 -5.80
N GLY A 138 -18.32 -0.16 -6.30
CA GLY A 138 -18.24 -0.60 -7.69
C GLY A 138 -17.88 0.49 -8.69
N LYS A 139 -17.41 1.66 -8.24
CA LYS A 139 -16.98 2.78 -9.08
C LYS A 139 -15.56 2.60 -9.60
N VAL A 140 -14.70 1.93 -8.82
CA VAL A 140 -13.30 1.66 -9.14
C VAL A 140 -13.01 0.16 -9.01
N TYR A 141 -12.28 -0.38 -9.97
CA TYR A 141 -11.60 -1.66 -9.89
C TYR A 141 -10.13 -1.40 -9.62
N LEU A 142 -9.67 -1.65 -8.39
CA LEU A 142 -8.29 -1.42 -7.97
C LEU A 142 -7.46 -2.69 -8.17
N ILE A 143 -6.31 -2.56 -8.81
CA ILE A 143 -5.35 -3.63 -9.05
C ILE A 143 -4.01 -3.24 -8.43
N HIS A 144 -3.52 -4.02 -7.49
CA HIS A 144 -2.17 -3.85 -6.96
C HIS A 144 -1.13 -4.52 -7.86
N ARG A 145 -0.14 -3.77 -8.31
CA ARG A 145 0.99 -4.20 -9.13
C ARG A 145 2.28 -4.12 -8.34
N ASP A 146 3.04 -5.21 -8.32
CA ASP A 146 4.34 -5.21 -7.66
C ASP A 146 5.38 -4.51 -8.52
N PHE A 147 6.01 -3.49 -7.97
CA PHE A 147 7.08 -2.76 -8.64
C PHE A 147 8.28 -2.55 -7.69
N PRO A 148 8.98 -3.66 -7.31
CA PRO A 148 10.10 -3.59 -6.38
C PRO A 148 11.26 -2.84 -7.00
N LEU A 149 11.68 -1.73 -6.36
CA LEU A 149 12.80 -0.91 -6.81
C LEU A 149 14.13 -1.59 -6.46
N ALA A 150 15.10 -1.52 -7.38
CA ALA A 150 16.42 -2.17 -7.20
C ALA A 150 17.21 -1.64 -5.98
N MET A 151 16.93 -0.41 -5.53
CA MET A 151 17.56 0.18 -4.35
C MET A 151 17.00 -0.36 -3.02
N HIS A 152 15.88 -1.04 -3.03
CA HIS A 152 15.20 -1.56 -1.86
C HIS A 152 15.50 -3.06 -1.70
N ALA A 153 16.44 -3.39 -0.83
CA ALA A 153 17.01 -4.74 -0.68
C ALA A 153 15.97 -5.83 -0.36
N TYR A 154 14.89 -5.48 0.37
CA TYR A 154 13.89 -6.43 0.85
C TYR A 154 12.53 -6.31 0.14
N SER A 155 12.40 -5.39 -0.79
CA SER A 155 11.15 -5.13 -1.49
C SER A 155 10.63 -6.36 -2.24
N ARG A 156 11.51 -7.05 -2.97
CA ARG A 156 11.13 -8.22 -3.76
C ARG A 156 10.69 -9.40 -2.89
N ILE A 157 11.35 -9.64 -1.75
CA ILE A 157 10.92 -10.68 -0.83
C ILE A 157 9.59 -10.32 -0.16
N ALA A 158 9.35 -9.06 0.18
CA ALA A 158 8.06 -8.60 0.70
C ALA A 158 6.93 -8.82 -0.32
N ALA A 159 7.16 -8.52 -1.60
CA ALA A 159 6.22 -8.81 -2.68
C ALA A 159 5.90 -10.31 -2.81
N ARG A 160 6.89 -11.22 -2.65
CA ARG A 160 6.65 -12.67 -2.64
C ARG A 160 5.73 -13.08 -1.49
N TYR A 161 5.95 -12.57 -0.28
CA TYR A 161 5.11 -12.87 0.88
C TYR A 161 3.69 -12.36 0.68
N ALA A 162 3.51 -11.14 0.16
CA ALA A 162 2.20 -10.58 -0.13
C ALA A 162 1.43 -11.41 -1.19
N ARG A 163 2.09 -11.83 -2.28
CA ARG A 163 1.48 -12.70 -3.30
C ARG A 163 1.10 -14.07 -2.76
N ALA A 164 1.98 -14.71 -2.00
CA ALA A 164 1.67 -16.00 -1.39
C ALA A 164 0.49 -15.90 -0.42
N ALA A 165 0.36 -14.78 0.29
CA ALA A 165 -0.78 -14.51 1.15
C ALA A 165 -2.06 -14.22 0.35
N ALA A 166 -1.94 -13.55 -0.80
CA ALA A 166 -3.05 -13.26 -1.70
C ALA A 166 -3.73 -14.56 -2.19
N ASP A 167 -2.95 -15.59 -2.56
CA ASP A 167 -3.46 -16.91 -2.94
C ASP A 167 -4.26 -17.61 -1.84
N LEU A 168 -4.07 -17.19 -0.60
CA LEU A 168 -4.82 -17.67 0.56
C LEU A 168 -6.00 -16.75 0.96
N GLY A 169 -6.25 -15.67 0.20
CA GLY A 169 -7.22 -14.64 0.54
C GLY A 169 -6.81 -13.81 1.75
N LYS A 170 -5.50 -13.69 2.02
CA LYS A 170 -4.91 -12.99 3.17
C LYS A 170 -4.08 -11.78 2.77
N ILE A 171 -4.36 -11.20 1.60
CA ILE A 171 -3.60 -10.06 1.09
C ILE A 171 -3.72 -8.84 2.02
N GLU A 172 -4.94 -8.46 2.42
CA GLU A 172 -5.17 -7.26 3.23
C GLU A 172 -4.42 -7.26 4.57
N PRO A 173 -4.55 -8.29 5.45
CA PRO A 173 -3.81 -8.29 6.72
C PRO A 173 -2.29 -8.32 6.52
N VAL A 174 -1.79 -8.93 5.44
CA VAL A 174 -0.36 -8.98 5.16
C VAL A 174 0.15 -7.64 4.63
N GLU A 175 -0.53 -7.00 3.68
CA GLU A 175 -0.17 -5.65 3.23
C GLU A 175 -0.18 -4.65 4.38
N GLN A 176 -1.22 -4.71 5.21
CA GLN A 176 -1.30 -3.86 6.41
C GLN A 176 -0.10 -4.08 7.33
N ALA A 177 0.27 -5.33 7.61
CA ALA A 177 1.40 -5.65 8.47
C ALA A 177 2.73 -5.17 7.87
N LEU A 178 2.93 -5.38 6.56
CA LEU A 178 4.13 -4.95 5.86
C LEU A 178 4.28 -3.43 5.91
N PHE A 179 3.25 -2.65 5.56
CA PHE A 179 3.35 -1.20 5.57
C PHE A 179 3.41 -0.61 6.98
N GLN A 180 2.63 -1.12 7.94
CA GLN A 180 2.67 -0.59 9.31
C GLN A 180 3.99 -0.85 10.03
N ASN A 181 4.65 -1.98 9.73
CA ASN A 181 5.92 -2.35 10.34
C ASN A 181 7.12 -2.11 9.42
N GLN A 182 6.96 -1.36 8.33
CA GLN A 182 7.98 -1.13 7.31
C GLN A 182 9.34 -0.78 7.91
N GLU A 183 9.41 0.21 8.79
CA GLU A 183 10.66 0.67 9.42
C GLU A 183 11.40 -0.42 10.21
N LYS A 184 10.67 -1.39 10.79
CA LYS A 184 11.26 -2.48 11.56
C LYS A 184 11.87 -3.54 10.64
N TRP A 185 11.09 -4.02 9.65
CA TRP A 185 11.56 -5.10 8.80
C TRP A 185 12.54 -4.61 7.71
N GLU A 186 12.50 -3.35 7.29
CA GLU A 186 13.50 -2.82 6.36
C GLU A 186 14.89 -2.72 6.99
N GLN A 187 15.00 -2.52 8.32
CA GLN A 187 16.27 -2.51 9.05
C GLN A 187 16.78 -3.92 9.34
N SER A 188 15.89 -4.84 9.71
CA SER A 188 16.24 -6.19 10.14
C SER A 188 16.27 -7.23 9.01
N GLY A 189 15.58 -6.98 7.90
CA GLY A 189 15.29 -7.97 6.85
C GLY A 189 14.20 -8.98 7.24
N ASP A 190 13.58 -8.86 8.44
CA ASP A 190 12.62 -9.84 8.96
C ASP A 190 11.19 -9.64 8.42
N VAL A 191 11.06 -9.82 7.10
CA VAL A 191 9.76 -9.87 6.42
C VAL A 191 8.95 -11.09 6.88
N ASP A 192 9.62 -12.23 7.07
CA ASP A 192 8.99 -13.49 7.49
C ASP A 192 8.29 -13.34 8.85
N GLY A 193 8.99 -12.82 9.85
CA GLY A 193 8.42 -12.58 11.18
C GLY A 193 7.27 -11.58 11.17
N THR A 194 7.38 -10.53 10.34
CA THR A 194 6.31 -9.54 10.16
C THR A 194 5.02 -10.18 9.63
N VAL A 195 5.13 -11.04 8.61
CA VAL A 195 3.98 -11.73 8.03
C VAL A 195 3.45 -12.82 8.96
N ALA A 196 4.34 -13.54 9.65
CA ALA A 196 3.95 -14.57 10.62
C ALA A 196 3.14 -14.01 11.80
N ALA A 197 3.28 -12.74 12.13
CA ALA A 197 2.51 -12.09 13.20
C ALA A 197 1.01 -11.98 12.90
N VAL A 198 0.59 -12.05 11.62
CA VAL A 198 -0.80 -11.85 11.19
C VAL A 198 -1.44 -13.08 10.53
N LEU A 199 -0.68 -14.16 10.37
CA LEU A 199 -1.15 -15.42 9.81
C LEU A 199 -1.12 -16.55 10.85
N SER A 200 -2.01 -17.52 10.71
CA SER A 200 -1.91 -18.76 11.49
C SER A 200 -0.67 -19.57 11.09
N ALA A 201 -0.19 -20.44 11.96
CA ALA A 201 0.95 -21.31 11.68
C ALA A 201 0.75 -22.16 10.39
N SER A 202 -0.48 -22.63 10.15
CA SER A 202 -0.80 -23.41 8.94
C SER A 202 -0.73 -22.56 7.67
N GLU A 203 -1.27 -21.34 7.71
CA GLU A 203 -1.21 -20.38 6.59
C GLU A 203 0.24 -19.98 6.31
N MET A 204 0.98 -19.66 7.37
CA MET A 204 2.40 -19.28 7.24
C MET A 204 3.27 -20.38 6.64
N ASN A 205 3.03 -21.65 6.98
CA ASN A 205 3.72 -22.78 6.35
C ASN A 205 3.46 -22.87 4.84
N LYS A 206 2.22 -22.61 4.38
CA LYS A 206 1.89 -22.55 2.96
C LYS A 206 2.58 -21.38 2.26
N VAL A 207 2.53 -20.19 2.88
CA VAL A 207 3.22 -18.99 2.38
C VAL A 207 4.72 -19.24 2.22
N ARG A 208 5.39 -19.76 3.24
CA ARG A 208 6.83 -20.10 3.18
C ARG A 208 7.17 -21.09 2.07
N THR A 209 6.28 -22.07 1.83
CA THR A 209 6.45 -23.05 0.75
C THR A 209 6.42 -22.39 -0.62
N GLN A 210 5.45 -21.51 -0.85
CA GLN A 210 5.32 -20.77 -2.11
C GLN A 210 6.47 -19.79 -2.31
N VAL A 211 6.87 -19.04 -1.27
CA VAL A 211 8.00 -18.09 -1.31
C VAL A 211 9.31 -18.79 -1.70
N LYS A 212 9.53 -20.02 -1.24
CA LYS A 212 10.69 -20.83 -1.61
C LYS A 212 10.61 -21.41 -3.03
N GLY A 213 9.42 -21.56 -3.58
CA GLY A 213 9.17 -22.24 -4.85
C GLY A 213 9.58 -21.47 -6.11
N GLY A 214 9.86 -20.16 -6.00
CA GLY A 214 10.37 -19.31 -7.11
C GLY A 214 9.33 -18.90 -8.17
N THR A 215 8.14 -19.49 -8.21
CA THR A 215 7.10 -19.17 -9.22
C THR A 215 6.54 -17.75 -9.08
N LEU A 216 6.56 -17.20 -7.86
CA LEU A 216 6.07 -15.85 -7.57
C LEU A 216 6.89 -14.75 -8.26
N ASP A 217 8.19 -15.00 -8.51
CA ASP A 217 9.03 -14.03 -9.24
C ASP A 217 8.53 -13.77 -10.65
N THR A 218 8.04 -14.78 -11.35
CA THR A 218 7.46 -14.61 -12.69
C THR A 218 6.28 -13.65 -12.68
N LEU A 219 5.45 -13.68 -11.62
CA LEU A 219 4.31 -12.79 -11.50
C LEU A 219 4.75 -11.36 -11.17
N ILE A 220 5.75 -11.22 -10.29
CA ILE A 220 6.35 -9.92 -9.97
C ILE A 220 7.02 -9.31 -11.21
N ASP A 221 7.75 -10.12 -12.00
CA ASP A 221 8.41 -9.67 -13.22
C ASP A 221 7.39 -9.23 -14.29
N LYS A 222 6.23 -9.87 -14.38
CA LYS A 222 5.13 -9.43 -15.26
C LYS A 222 4.60 -8.05 -14.86
N ASP A 223 4.33 -7.81 -13.58
CA ASP A 223 3.89 -6.50 -13.11
C ASP A 223 4.96 -5.43 -13.35
N PHE A 224 6.23 -5.78 -13.08
CA PHE A 224 7.36 -4.89 -13.32
C PHE A 224 7.48 -4.52 -14.81
N ALA A 225 7.40 -5.50 -15.72
CA ALA A 225 7.43 -5.29 -17.16
C ALA A 225 6.26 -4.42 -17.65
N LEU A 226 5.05 -4.64 -17.11
CA LEU A 226 3.89 -3.79 -17.39
C LEU A 226 4.13 -2.34 -16.94
N GLY A 227 4.69 -2.15 -15.74
CA GLY A 227 5.06 -0.83 -15.26
C GLY A 227 6.07 -0.14 -16.17
N GLN A 228 7.07 -0.86 -16.67
CA GLN A 228 8.02 -0.31 -17.65
C GLN A 228 7.32 0.13 -18.94
N MET A 229 6.31 -0.60 -19.43
CA MET A 229 5.51 -0.20 -20.59
C MET A 229 4.76 1.11 -20.34
N TYR A 230 4.26 1.33 -19.10
CA TYR A 230 3.66 2.60 -18.68
C TYR A 230 4.70 3.67 -18.28
N ARG A 231 6.01 3.38 -18.46
CA ARG A 231 7.12 4.26 -18.06
C ARG A 231 7.15 4.61 -16.58
N VAL A 232 6.69 3.68 -15.75
CA VAL A 232 6.86 3.79 -14.30
C VAL A 232 8.34 3.78 -13.98
N ASN A 233 8.81 4.84 -13.32
CA ASN A 233 10.20 5.03 -12.90
C ASN A 233 10.35 5.33 -11.42
N GLN A 234 9.24 5.43 -10.71
CA GLN A 234 9.16 5.62 -9.25
C GLN A 234 7.89 5.01 -8.68
N THR A 235 7.87 4.79 -7.37
CA THR A 235 6.71 4.30 -6.64
C THR A 235 6.30 5.30 -5.54
N PRO A 236 4.99 5.40 -5.23
CA PRO A 236 3.90 4.79 -5.98
C PRO A 236 3.69 5.47 -7.32
N THR A 237 3.23 4.72 -8.32
CA THR A 237 2.65 5.28 -9.54
C THR A 237 1.28 4.64 -9.76
N THR A 238 0.27 5.47 -9.94
CA THR A 238 -1.10 5.04 -10.21
C THR A 238 -1.46 5.30 -11.66
N VAL A 239 -1.95 4.29 -12.36
CA VAL A 239 -2.42 4.40 -13.74
C VAL A 239 -3.93 4.20 -13.75
N PHE A 240 -4.66 5.25 -14.13
CA PHE A 240 -6.12 5.21 -14.24
C PHE A 240 -6.52 4.93 -15.69
N HIS A 241 -7.51 4.07 -15.88
CA HIS A 241 -8.11 3.78 -17.16
C HIS A 241 -9.60 4.08 -17.11
N CYS A 242 -10.06 4.90 -18.03
CA CYS A 242 -11.48 5.25 -18.18
C CYS A 242 -11.80 5.52 -19.65
N LYS A 243 -12.87 4.91 -20.19
CA LYS A 243 -13.33 5.14 -21.57
C LYS A 243 -12.23 5.05 -22.64
N GLY A 244 -11.33 4.08 -22.51
CA GLY A 244 -10.24 3.87 -23.47
C GLY A 244 -9.08 4.87 -23.33
N GLN A 245 -9.13 5.79 -22.39
CA GLN A 245 -8.04 6.70 -22.05
C GLN A 245 -7.24 6.20 -20.85
N THR A 246 -5.96 6.56 -20.82
CA THR A 246 -5.03 6.15 -19.75
C THR A 246 -4.36 7.39 -19.16
N TYR A 247 -4.35 7.47 -17.83
CA TYR A 247 -3.87 8.64 -17.08
C TYR A 247 -2.87 8.17 -16.00
N PRO A 248 -1.56 8.21 -16.26
CA PRO A 248 -0.56 7.89 -15.25
C PRO A 248 -0.35 9.08 -14.31
N TYR A 249 -0.21 8.77 -13.04
CA TYR A 249 0.14 9.74 -11.99
C TYR A 249 1.25 9.16 -11.11
N ALA A 250 2.37 9.83 -11.04
CA ALA A 250 3.53 9.41 -10.25
C ALA A 250 3.58 10.15 -8.89
N GLY A 251 3.80 9.41 -7.82
CA GLY A 251 3.88 9.93 -6.45
C GLY A 251 2.60 9.73 -5.62
N VAL A 252 2.62 10.26 -4.40
CA VAL A 252 1.50 10.16 -3.47
C VAL A 252 0.39 11.12 -3.87
N MET A 253 -0.78 10.57 -4.17
CA MET A 253 -2.00 11.36 -4.38
C MET A 253 -2.79 11.42 -3.08
N THR A 254 -3.09 12.63 -2.58
CA THR A 254 -3.97 12.78 -1.42
C THR A 254 -5.37 12.30 -1.74
N TYR A 255 -6.12 11.88 -0.72
CA TYR A 255 -7.49 11.41 -0.93
C TYR A 255 -8.38 12.47 -1.62
N ASP A 256 -8.28 13.74 -1.24
CA ASP A 256 -9.08 14.81 -1.84
C ASP A 256 -8.75 15.02 -3.32
N THR A 257 -7.46 14.95 -3.69
CA THR A 257 -7.03 15.02 -5.09
C THR A 257 -7.53 13.82 -5.88
N MET A 258 -7.39 12.62 -5.32
CA MET A 258 -7.86 11.37 -5.93
C MET A 258 -9.38 11.39 -6.12
N LYS A 259 -10.12 11.82 -5.10
CA LYS A 259 -11.56 11.99 -5.17
C LYS A 259 -11.97 12.93 -6.30
N GLN A 260 -11.39 14.13 -6.37
CA GLN A 260 -11.69 15.09 -7.43
C GLN A 260 -11.43 14.50 -8.81
N PHE A 261 -10.31 13.82 -8.99
CA PHE A 261 -9.95 13.19 -10.26
C PHE A 261 -10.90 12.05 -10.62
N LEU A 262 -11.24 11.17 -9.69
CA LEU A 262 -12.19 10.07 -9.91
C LEU A 262 -13.59 10.59 -10.26
N GLU A 263 -14.10 11.60 -9.55
CA GLU A 263 -15.40 12.21 -9.87
C GLU A 263 -15.39 12.86 -11.27
N GLN A 264 -14.27 13.46 -11.67
CA GLN A 264 -14.11 13.99 -13.03
C GLN A 264 -14.16 12.85 -14.07
N LEU A 265 -13.45 11.74 -13.86
CA LEU A 265 -13.49 10.59 -14.76
C LEU A 265 -14.89 9.98 -14.87
N LEU A 266 -15.58 9.84 -13.73
CA LEU A 266 -16.93 9.27 -13.65
C LEU A 266 -17.99 10.18 -14.30
N SER A 267 -17.79 11.49 -14.32
CA SER A 267 -18.71 12.46 -14.91
C SER A 267 -18.57 12.63 -16.44
N GLN A 268 -17.49 12.13 -17.04
CA GLN A 268 -17.33 12.14 -18.49
C GLN A 268 -18.50 11.38 -19.13
N LYS A 269 -19.17 12.00 -20.10
CA LYS A 269 -20.28 11.39 -20.86
C LYS A 269 -19.79 10.54 -22.02
#